data_6d58be505902eda0ba6044f724741b33
#
_entry.id   6d58be505902eda0ba6044f724741b33
#
_cell.length_a   1.000
_cell.length_b   1.000
_cell.length_c   1.000
_cell.angle_alpha   90.00
_cell.angle_beta   90.00
_cell.angle_gamma   90.00
#
_symmetry.space_group_name_H-M   'P 1'
#
loop_
_entity.id
_entity.type
_entity.pdbx_description
1 polymer ?
#
loop_
_entity_poly.entity_id
_entity_poly.type
_entity_poly.pdbx_seq_one_letter_code
_entity_poly.pdbx_strand_id
1 'polypeptide(L)'
;MIESSKPISIVGAGNVAVRLAFAFKNSNVHISHIANRTTETVKDLAESVGADVCEIEELPIDQITILCVSDDAIPSVLKKINHTTPVAYTSGSVSLETLSKRNHLGVFYPLQTLTKEKEMTLTHVPFFIEANSEEYCNKLI
;
A
#
# COMPACT_ATOMS: atom_id res chain seq x y z
N MET A 1 9.42 -8.31 -6.24
CA MET A 1 9.03 -6.91 -6.54
C MET A 1 7.60 -6.88 -7.04
N ILE A 2 6.85 -5.90 -6.64
CA ILE A 2 5.50 -5.70 -7.16
C ILE A 2 5.57 -5.57 -8.68
N GLU A 3 4.68 -6.27 -9.39
CA GLU A 3 4.67 -6.25 -10.85
C GLU A 3 4.57 -4.83 -11.40
N SER A 4 5.57 -4.42 -12.17
CA SER A 4 5.62 -3.06 -12.73
C SER A 4 4.62 -2.83 -13.87
N SER A 5 4.05 -3.91 -14.44
CA SER A 5 3.07 -3.81 -15.53
C SER A 5 1.67 -3.42 -15.07
N LYS A 6 1.37 -3.55 -13.78
CA LYS A 6 0.06 -3.20 -13.24
C LYS A 6 0.17 -2.02 -12.28
N PRO A 7 -0.80 -1.09 -12.32
CA PRO A 7 -0.83 -0.02 -11.34
C PRO A 7 -1.16 -0.54 -9.94
N ILE A 8 -0.88 0.27 -8.95
CA ILE A 8 -1.22 -0.02 -7.56
C ILE A 8 -2.03 1.14 -6.98
N SER A 9 -2.67 0.88 -5.85
CA SER A 9 -3.34 1.90 -5.05
C SER A 9 -2.66 2.00 -3.69
N ILE A 10 -2.75 3.18 -3.08
CA ILE A 10 -2.22 3.41 -1.73
C ILE A 10 -3.32 3.99 -0.85
N VAL A 11 -3.41 3.52 0.38
CA VAL A 11 -4.28 4.10 1.40
C VAL A 11 -3.40 4.67 2.50
N GLY A 12 -3.56 5.96 2.77
CA GLY A 12 -2.84 6.63 3.85
C GLY A 12 -2.22 7.95 3.42
N ALA A 13 -1.86 8.77 4.41
CA ALA A 13 -1.30 10.10 4.20
C ALA A 13 -0.07 10.38 5.09
N GLY A 14 0.38 9.44 5.89
CA GLY A 14 1.51 9.61 6.80
C GLY A 14 2.87 9.43 6.13
N ASN A 15 3.92 9.36 6.93
CA ASN A 15 5.29 9.26 6.44
C ASN A 15 5.50 8.04 5.53
N VAL A 16 4.99 6.88 5.93
CA VAL A 16 5.17 5.66 5.14
C VAL A 16 4.48 5.79 3.78
N ALA A 17 3.23 6.30 3.78
CA ALA A 17 2.49 6.50 2.54
C ALA A 17 3.24 7.43 1.58
N VAL A 18 3.70 8.56 2.08
CA VAL A 18 4.41 9.56 1.25
C VAL A 18 5.70 8.98 0.69
N ARG A 19 6.51 8.34 1.53
CA ARG A 19 7.79 7.79 1.08
C ARG A 19 7.64 6.63 0.12
N LEU A 20 6.69 5.73 0.39
CA LEU A 20 6.42 4.62 -0.54
C LEU A 20 5.87 5.13 -1.86
N ALA A 21 4.98 6.12 -1.84
CA ALA A 21 4.45 6.68 -3.08
C ALA A 21 5.57 7.23 -3.97
N PHE A 22 6.48 8.00 -3.41
CA PHE A 22 7.62 8.51 -4.18
C PHE A 22 8.59 7.41 -4.59
N ALA A 23 8.84 6.43 -3.73
CA ALA A 23 9.70 5.32 -4.07
C ALA A 23 9.12 4.49 -5.23
N PHE A 24 7.82 4.24 -5.23
CA PHE A 24 7.16 3.56 -6.34
C PHE A 24 7.27 4.40 -7.63
N LYS A 25 6.99 5.68 -7.53
CA LYS A 25 7.10 6.57 -8.69
C LYS A 25 8.52 6.56 -9.25
N ASN A 26 9.52 6.66 -8.41
CA ASN A 26 10.93 6.68 -8.82
C ASN A 26 11.39 5.32 -9.37
N SER A 27 10.67 4.26 -9.08
CA SER A 27 10.95 2.92 -9.58
C SER A 27 10.06 2.52 -10.76
N ASN A 28 9.37 3.50 -11.35
CA ASN A 28 8.47 3.30 -12.50
C ASN A 28 7.27 2.38 -12.21
N VAL A 29 6.83 2.33 -10.97
CA VAL A 29 5.58 1.67 -10.61
C VAL A 29 4.49 2.73 -10.62
N HIS A 30 3.48 2.54 -11.45
CA HIS A 30 2.39 3.50 -11.57
C HIS A 30 1.41 3.39 -10.40
N ILE A 31 1.14 4.51 -9.74
CA ILE A 31 0.13 4.61 -8.70
C ILE A 31 -1.11 5.23 -9.34
N SER A 32 -2.18 4.44 -9.46
CA SER A 32 -3.40 4.92 -10.11
C SER A 32 -4.31 5.69 -9.16
N HIS A 33 -4.38 5.26 -7.91
CA HIS A 33 -5.30 5.82 -6.93
C HIS A 33 -4.66 5.94 -5.56
N ILE A 34 -5.01 7.01 -4.85
CA ILE A 34 -4.68 7.19 -3.44
C ILE A 34 -5.98 7.48 -2.70
N ALA A 35 -6.20 6.79 -1.60
CA ALA A 35 -7.37 6.97 -0.75
C ALA A 35 -6.97 7.17 0.69
N ASN A 36 -7.83 7.81 1.45
CA ASN A 36 -7.69 7.92 2.89
C ASN A 36 -9.08 8.16 3.46
N ARG A 37 -9.20 8.04 4.77
CA ARG A 37 -10.48 8.31 5.45
C ARG A 37 -10.99 9.70 5.10
N THR A 38 -10.08 10.68 5.03
CA THR A 38 -10.38 12.03 4.58
C THR A 38 -9.63 12.28 3.28
N THR A 39 -10.35 12.38 2.17
CA THR A 39 -9.74 12.53 0.84
C THR A 39 -8.92 13.80 0.70
N GLU A 40 -9.28 14.85 1.40
CA GLU A 40 -8.56 16.13 1.37
C GLU A 40 -7.09 15.97 1.74
N THR A 41 -6.77 15.06 2.67
CA THR A 41 -5.41 14.89 3.19
C THR A 41 -4.45 14.26 2.18
N VAL A 42 -4.95 13.65 1.11
CA VAL A 42 -4.11 12.97 0.11
C VAL A 42 -4.08 13.67 -1.25
N LYS A 43 -4.75 14.80 -1.40
CA LYS A 43 -4.79 15.50 -2.69
C LYS A 43 -3.43 15.91 -3.19
N ASP A 44 -2.62 16.50 -2.34
CA ASP A 44 -1.29 16.97 -2.73
C ASP A 44 -0.37 15.80 -3.10
N LEU A 45 -0.44 14.72 -2.33
CA LEU A 45 0.35 13.54 -2.62
C LEU A 45 -0.07 12.91 -3.96
N ALA A 46 -1.37 12.78 -4.18
CA ALA A 46 -1.88 12.22 -5.43
C ALA A 46 -1.42 13.05 -6.63
N GLU A 47 -1.51 14.35 -6.54
CA GLU A 47 -1.04 15.24 -7.62
C GLU A 47 0.45 15.05 -7.87
N SER A 48 1.25 14.93 -6.82
CA SER A 48 2.70 14.77 -6.93
C SER A 48 3.12 13.49 -7.64
N VAL A 49 2.32 12.44 -7.54
CA VAL A 49 2.66 11.14 -8.13
C VAL A 49 1.79 10.78 -9.33
N GLY A 50 0.89 11.67 -9.73
CA GLY A 50 0.04 11.46 -10.90
C GLY A 50 -1.10 10.47 -10.66
N ALA A 51 -1.60 10.39 -9.44
CA ALA A 51 -2.68 9.49 -9.07
C ALA A 51 -4.01 10.23 -8.92
N ASP A 52 -5.11 9.49 -9.01
CA ASP A 52 -6.43 10.01 -8.71
C ASP A 52 -6.78 9.78 -7.25
N VAL A 53 -7.49 10.71 -6.64
CA VAL A 53 -8.01 10.56 -5.28
C VAL A 53 -9.37 9.86 -5.36
N CYS A 54 -9.61 8.90 -4.49
CA CYS A 54 -10.91 8.25 -4.38
C CYS A 54 -11.23 7.89 -2.93
N GLU A 55 -12.47 7.50 -2.70
CA GLU A 55 -12.86 6.94 -1.40
C GLU A 55 -12.30 5.52 -1.28
N ILE A 56 -12.10 5.05 -0.03
CA ILE A 56 -11.57 3.70 0.19
C ILE A 56 -12.45 2.64 -0.47
N GLU A 57 -13.76 2.81 -0.41
CA GLU A 57 -14.73 1.88 -0.98
C GLU A 57 -14.70 1.82 -2.50
N GLU A 58 -14.09 2.82 -3.14
CA GLU A 58 -14.03 2.95 -4.60
C GLU A 58 -12.72 2.47 -5.21
N LEU A 59 -11.81 1.94 -4.39
CA LEU A 59 -10.51 1.47 -4.88
C LEU A 59 -10.67 0.37 -5.93
N PRO A 60 -9.85 0.36 -7.00
CA PRO A 60 -9.91 -0.70 -8.00
C PRO A 60 -9.68 -2.08 -7.40
N ILE A 61 -10.45 -3.07 -7.86
CA ILE A 61 -10.42 -4.42 -7.30
C ILE A 61 -9.42 -5.34 -8.00
N ASP A 62 -8.88 -4.94 -9.14
CA ASP A 62 -8.02 -5.74 -10.00
C ASP A 62 -6.54 -5.41 -9.85
N GLN A 63 -6.18 -4.62 -8.85
CA GLN A 63 -4.80 -4.24 -8.59
C GLN A 63 -4.51 -4.24 -7.09
N ILE A 64 -3.23 -4.35 -6.74
CA ILE A 64 -2.81 -4.39 -5.34
C ILE A 64 -3.03 -3.03 -4.69
N THR A 65 -3.62 -3.04 -3.49
CA THR A 65 -3.74 -1.86 -2.63
C THR A 65 -2.77 -2.00 -1.46
N ILE A 66 -1.92 -1.01 -1.27
CA ILE A 66 -0.96 -0.96 -0.17
C ILE A 66 -1.55 -0.09 0.94
N LEU A 67 -1.75 -0.66 2.13
CA LEU A 67 -2.25 0.07 3.29
C LEU A 67 -1.10 0.65 4.08
N CYS A 68 -1.03 1.97 4.11
CA CYS A 68 -0.04 2.72 4.87
C CYS A 68 -0.73 3.49 6.00
N VAL A 69 -1.45 2.77 6.83
CA VAL A 69 -2.22 3.33 7.94
C VAL A 69 -1.66 2.80 9.27
N SER A 70 -2.06 3.42 10.38
CA SER A 70 -1.65 2.95 11.70
C SER A 70 -2.14 1.53 11.95
N ASP A 71 -1.43 0.79 12.79
CA ASP A 71 -1.79 -0.59 13.11
C ASP A 71 -3.24 -0.72 13.58
N ASP A 72 -3.68 0.21 14.41
CA ASP A 72 -5.05 0.22 14.95
C ASP A 72 -6.10 0.42 13.87
N ALA A 73 -5.76 1.10 12.79
CA ALA A 73 -6.70 1.41 11.71
C ALA A 73 -6.83 0.27 10.69
N ILE A 74 -5.88 -0.66 10.64
CA ILE A 74 -5.87 -1.72 9.63
C ILE A 74 -7.18 -2.51 9.57
N PRO A 75 -7.71 -3.03 10.70
CA PRO A 75 -8.95 -3.81 10.62
C PRO A 75 -10.13 -3.02 10.07
N SER A 76 -10.30 -1.77 10.48
CA SER A 76 -11.44 -0.96 10.03
C SER A 76 -11.32 -0.56 8.55
N VAL A 77 -10.10 -0.30 8.09
CA VAL A 77 -9.86 0.01 6.68
C VAL A 77 -10.12 -1.23 5.82
N LEU A 78 -9.66 -2.40 6.24
CA LEU A 78 -9.90 -3.65 5.51
C LEU A 78 -11.39 -3.92 5.30
N LYS A 79 -12.22 -3.59 6.27
CA LYS A 79 -13.67 -3.79 6.14
C LYS A 79 -14.30 -2.95 5.05
N LYS A 80 -13.68 -1.84 4.69
CA LYS A 80 -14.18 -0.95 3.63
C LYS A 80 -13.72 -1.35 2.25
N ILE A 81 -12.72 -2.21 2.15
CA ILE A 81 -12.15 -2.64 0.87
C ILE A 81 -12.81 -3.93 0.43
N ASN A 82 -13.14 -4.02 -0.86
CA ASN A 82 -13.76 -5.21 -1.43
C ASN A 82 -12.91 -6.46 -1.12
N HIS A 83 -13.57 -7.57 -0.78
CA HIS A 83 -12.89 -8.82 -0.42
C HIS A 83 -12.01 -9.40 -1.50
N THR A 84 -12.29 -9.10 -2.76
CA THR A 84 -11.51 -9.61 -3.88
C THR A 84 -10.28 -8.76 -4.19
N THR A 85 -10.20 -7.54 -3.63
CA THR A 85 -9.05 -6.68 -3.84
C THR A 85 -7.83 -7.26 -3.14
N PRO A 86 -6.71 -7.47 -3.86
CA PRO A 86 -5.48 -7.90 -3.20
C PRO A 86 -4.92 -6.75 -2.36
N VAL A 87 -4.59 -7.03 -1.12
CA VAL A 87 -4.15 -6.02 -0.15
C VAL A 87 -2.82 -6.43 0.48
N ALA A 88 -1.94 -5.46 0.67
CA ALA A 88 -0.77 -5.61 1.52
C ALA A 88 -0.71 -4.42 2.48
N TYR A 89 -0.37 -4.68 3.74
CA TYR A 89 -0.23 -3.61 4.72
C TYR A 89 1.23 -3.46 5.17
N THR A 90 1.56 -2.29 5.68
CA THR A 90 2.95 -1.92 5.95
C THR A 90 3.31 -1.97 7.43
N SER A 91 2.68 -2.84 8.19
CA SER A 91 2.97 -3.02 9.61
C SER A 91 3.82 -4.26 9.84
N GLY A 92 4.84 -4.14 10.69
CA GLY A 92 5.65 -5.27 11.12
C GLY A 92 5.13 -5.96 12.37
N SER A 93 4.13 -5.40 13.04
CA SER A 93 3.63 -5.90 14.31
C SER A 93 2.22 -6.51 14.26
N VAL A 94 1.47 -6.26 13.19
CA VAL A 94 0.13 -6.83 13.02
C VAL A 94 0.25 -8.18 12.30
N SER A 95 -0.23 -9.24 12.95
CA SER A 95 -0.18 -10.58 12.38
C SER A 95 -1.30 -10.79 11.35
N LEU A 96 -0.97 -11.46 10.24
CA LEU A 96 -1.96 -11.85 9.24
C LEU A 96 -3.11 -12.66 9.86
N GLU A 97 -2.79 -13.48 10.85
CA GLU A 97 -3.77 -14.38 11.49
C GLU A 97 -4.83 -13.65 12.30
N THR A 98 -4.54 -12.42 12.74
CA THR A 98 -5.47 -11.62 13.54
C THR A 98 -6.47 -10.83 12.71
N LEU A 99 -6.27 -10.80 11.39
CA LEU A 99 -7.11 -10.02 10.50
C LEU A 99 -8.19 -10.90 9.84
N SER A 100 -9.23 -10.24 9.33
CA SER A 100 -10.30 -10.92 8.61
C SER A 100 -9.74 -11.63 7.38
N LYS A 101 -10.24 -12.84 7.12
CA LYS A 101 -9.80 -13.63 5.97
C LYS A 101 -10.18 -12.92 4.66
N ARG A 102 -9.23 -12.90 3.73
CA ARG A 102 -9.39 -12.35 2.39
C ARG A 102 -8.72 -13.29 1.40
N ASN A 103 -9.05 -13.11 0.12
CA ASN A 103 -8.42 -13.91 -0.94
C ASN A 103 -6.91 -13.67 -1.00
N HIS A 104 -6.50 -12.41 -0.94
CA HIS A 104 -5.08 -12.03 -1.00
C HIS A 104 -4.80 -10.97 0.05
N LEU A 105 -4.07 -11.35 1.08
CA LEU A 105 -3.65 -10.47 2.16
C LEU A 105 -2.17 -10.70 2.45
N GLY A 106 -1.40 -9.64 2.51
CA GLY A 106 0.02 -9.73 2.75
C GLY A 106 0.58 -8.58 3.54
N VAL A 107 1.83 -8.74 3.93
CA VAL A 107 2.64 -7.72 4.59
C VAL A 107 3.72 -7.26 3.61
N PHE A 108 3.89 -5.96 3.51
CA PHE A 108 4.92 -5.34 2.69
C PHE A 108 5.60 -4.29 3.57
N TYR A 109 6.46 -4.75 4.46
CA TYR A 109 6.99 -3.92 5.55
C TYR A 109 8.42 -3.45 5.26
N PRO A 110 8.64 -2.11 5.13
CA PRO A 110 10.00 -1.59 4.96
C PRO A 110 10.78 -1.75 6.26
N LEU A 111 11.97 -2.38 6.16
CA LEU A 111 12.84 -2.64 7.31
C LEU A 111 13.75 -1.46 7.64
N GLN A 112 13.45 -0.30 7.09
CA GLN A 112 14.23 0.91 7.25
C GLN A 112 13.28 2.07 7.56
N THR A 113 13.69 2.97 8.46
CA THR A 113 12.91 4.16 8.77
C THR A 113 12.76 5.03 7.51
N LEU A 114 11.51 5.35 7.19
CA LEU A 114 11.20 6.20 6.05
C LEU A 114 10.89 7.62 6.54
N THR A 115 11.59 8.60 5.99
CA THR A 115 11.35 10.01 6.29
C THR A 115 10.89 10.74 5.03
N LYS A 116 10.08 11.78 5.20
CA LYS A 116 9.54 12.53 4.06
C LYS A 116 10.58 13.27 3.23
N GLU A 117 11.77 13.46 3.77
CA GLU A 117 12.78 14.35 3.20
C GLU A 117 13.77 13.67 2.27
N LYS A 118 13.85 12.35 2.30
CA LYS A 118 14.82 11.62 1.47
C LYS A 118 14.15 11.01 0.26
N GLU A 119 14.69 11.30 -0.90
CA GLU A 119 14.33 10.55 -2.09
C GLU A 119 15.00 9.19 -2.03
N MET A 120 14.22 8.15 -2.34
CA MET A 120 14.76 6.80 -2.40
C MET A 120 13.99 5.98 -3.42
N THR A 121 14.63 4.93 -3.90
CA THR A 121 13.98 3.95 -4.77
C THR A 121 13.76 2.67 -3.97
N LEU A 122 12.89 1.81 -4.44
CA LEU A 122 12.60 0.55 -3.77
C LEU A 122 13.84 -0.36 -3.70
N THR A 123 14.77 -0.21 -4.63
CA THR A 123 15.99 -1.04 -4.68
C THR A 123 16.93 -0.79 -3.49
N HIS A 124 16.78 0.34 -2.81
CA HIS A 124 17.63 0.69 -1.67
C HIS A 124 16.98 0.41 -0.32
N VAL A 125 15.75 -0.10 -0.30
CA VAL A 125 15.03 -0.36 0.94
C VAL A 125 14.76 -1.86 1.05
N PRO A 126 15.25 -2.53 2.10
CA PRO A 126 14.89 -3.92 2.32
C PRO A 126 13.45 -4.01 2.84
N PHE A 127 12.71 -5.01 2.38
CA PHE A 127 11.33 -5.26 2.80
C PHE A 127 11.17 -6.65 3.38
N PHE A 128 10.37 -6.73 4.44
CA PHE A 128 9.85 -8.00 4.92
C PHE A 128 8.53 -8.27 4.20
N ILE A 129 8.41 -9.43 3.55
CA ILE A 129 7.23 -9.78 2.79
C ILE A 129 6.66 -11.10 3.30
N GLU A 130 5.38 -11.09 3.59
CA GLU A 130 4.63 -12.26 4.00
C GLU A 130 3.26 -12.19 3.33
N ALA A 131 2.66 -13.33 3.04
CA ALA A 131 1.33 -13.36 2.46
C ALA A 131 0.60 -14.63 2.86
N ASN A 132 -0.72 -14.63 2.65
CA ASN A 132 -1.56 -15.78 2.97
C ASN A 132 -1.50 -16.87 1.90
N SER A 133 -0.75 -16.66 0.83
CA SER A 133 -0.44 -17.70 -0.16
C SER A 133 0.92 -17.43 -0.78
N GLU A 134 1.60 -18.49 -1.22
CA GLU A 134 2.89 -18.36 -1.91
C GLU A 134 2.76 -17.58 -3.21
N GLU A 135 1.68 -17.82 -3.95
CA GLU A 135 1.41 -17.10 -5.19
C GLU A 135 1.35 -15.60 -4.97
N TYR A 136 0.60 -15.16 -3.95
CA TYR A 136 0.49 -13.74 -3.65
C TYR A 136 1.80 -13.18 -3.11
N CYS A 137 2.52 -13.93 -2.29
CA CYS A 137 3.82 -13.52 -1.79
C CYS A 137 4.77 -13.18 -2.94
N ASN A 138 4.78 -14.02 -3.98
CA ASN A 138 5.62 -13.79 -5.16
C ASN A 138 5.24 -12.52 -5.91
N LYS A 139 3.98 -12.13 -5.90
CA LYS A 139 3.53 -10.89 -6.54
C LYS A 139 3.98 -9.64 -5.79
N LEU A 140 4.25 -9.76 -4.50
CA LEU A 140 4.70 -8.63 -3.68
C LEU A 140 6.21 -8.42 -3.75
N ILE A 141 6.94 -9.38 -4.22
CA ILE A 141 8.41 -9.30 -4.30
C ILE A 141 8.89 -8.30 -5.36
#